data_793976cb8d7bdc33f1d5290043be56e3
#
_entry.id   793976cb8d7bdc33f1d5290043be56e3
#
_cell.length_a   1.000
_cell.length_b   1.000
_cell.length_c   1.000
_cell.angle_alpha   90.00
_cell.angle_beta   90.00
_cell.angle_gamma   90.00
#
_symmetry.space_group_name_H-M   'P 1'
#
loop_
_entity.id
_entity.type
_entity.pdbx_description
1 polymer ?
#
loop_
_entity_poly.entity_id
_entity_poly.type
_entity_poly.pdbx_seq_one_letter_code
_entity_poly.pdbx_strand_id
1 'polypeptide(L)'
;TDYIDIYQFHNPSFCPKPGDGTGLYEAMLEAKKQGKIKHIGITNHGLKVAHEAVESGLYETLQFPFNYLASEEEHELVRLCKEKNVGFICMKALSGGLITRSDVAYAYLTQYDHVLPIWGIQKERELDEFLSYQTQPPVINEEIKAVIQKDQEELAGQFCRGCGYCMPCPQGIVINQCARMSLMLKIGRAH
;
A
#
# COMPACT_ATOMS: atom_id res chain seq x y z
N THR A 1 -11.50 -5.37 -22.93
CA THR A 1 -10.94 -4.03 -23.14
C THR A 1 -9.74 -4.11 -24.09
N ASP A 2 -9.49 -3.07 -24.85
CA ASP A 2 -8.42 -3.02 -25.84
C ASP A 2 -7.13 -2.41 -25.27
N TYR A 3 -7.19 -1.85 -24.05
CA TYR A 3 -6.07 -1.24 -23.36
C TYR A 3 -6.21 -1.40 -21.84
N ILE A 4 -5.10 -1.18 -21.14
CA ILE A 4 -5.02 -1.13 -19.69
C ILE A 4 -4.74 0.32 -19.28
N ASP A 5 -5.52 0.87 -18.34
CA ASP A 5 -5.32 2.25 -17.89
C ASP A 5 -4.00 2.40 -17.14
N ILE A 6 -3.76 1.58 -16.12
CA ILE A 6 -2.52 1.63 -15.34
C ILE A 6 -1.86 0.25 -15.38
N TYR A 7 -0.65 0.17 -15.89
CA TYR A 7 0.16 -1.04 -15.88
C TYR A 7 1.40 -0.85 -15.02
N GLN A 8 1.62 -1.75 -14.06
CA GLN A 8 2.60 -1.55 -13.00
C GLN A 8 3.69 -2.62 -13.01
N PHE A 9 4.95 -2.21 -12.81
CA PHE A 9 5.98 -3.15 -12.36
C PHE A 9 5.63 -3.66 -10.96
N HIS A 10 5.62 -4.98 -10.80
CA HIS A 10 5.23 -5.59 -9.54
C HIS A 10 6.43 -5.87 -8.63
N ASN A 11 6.58 -5.03 -7.61
CA ASN A 11 7.54 -5.20 -6.52
C ASN A 11 8.98 -5.55 -6.97
N PRO A 12 9.56 -4.82 -7.94
CA PRO A 12 10.92 -5.06 -8.36
C PRO A 12 11.91 -4.73 -7.24
N SER A 13 13.06 -5.41 -7.23
CA SER A 13 14.15 -5.17 -6.27
C SER A 13 15.00 -3.93 -6.59
N PHE A 14 14.74 -3.30 -7.73
CA PHE A 14 15.39 -2.08 -8.23
C PHE A 14 14.36 -1.19 -8.93
N CYS A 15 14.70 0.05 -9.24
CA CYS A 15 13.84 0.95 -10.00
C CYS A 15 14.15 0.78 -11.51
N PRO A 16 13.27 0.13 -12.31
CA PRO A 16 13.46 0.04 -13.76
C PRO A 16 13.49 1.42 -14.42
N LYS A 17 14.47 1.66 -15.30
CA LYS A 17 14.65 2.95 -16.03
C LYS A 17 15.16 2.72 -17.44
N PRO A 18 14.98 3.70 -18.34
CA PRO A 18 15.57 3.61 -19.67
C PRO A 18 17.09 3.46 -19.59
N GLY A 19 17.64 2.52 -20.37
CA GLY A 19 19.07 2.29 -20.44
C GLY A 19 19.69 1.55 -19.26
N ASP A 20 18.91 0.95 -18.38
CA ASP A 20 19.40 0.16 -17.25
C ASP A 20 19.95 -1.24 -17.67
N GLY A 21 19.87 -1.56 -18.95
CA GLY A 21 20.33 -2.83 -19.53
C GLY A 21 19.33 -3.98 -19.43
N THR A 22 18.18 -3.79 -18.77
CA THR A 22 17.15 -4.83 -18.67
C THR A 22 16.15 -4.81 -19.82
N GLY A 23 15.94 -3.65 -20.45
CA GLY A 23 14.93 -3.44 -21.49
C GLY A 23 13.48 -3.42 -20.94
N LEU A 24 13.29 -3.52 -19.64
CA LEU A 24 11.96 -3.60 -19.04
C LEU A 24 11.18 -2.29 -19.21
N TYR A 25 11.83 -1.16 -18.96
CA TYR A 25 11.17 0.14 -19.07
C TYR A 25 10.89 0.51 -20.54
N GLU A 26 11.82 0.17 -21.46
CA GLU A 26 11.64 0.33 -22.90
C GLU A 26 10.42 -0.44 -23.41
N ALA A 27 10.21 -1.68 -22.92
CA ALA A 27 9.04 -2.48 -23.26
C ALA A 27 7.72 -1.82 -22.82
N MET A 28 7.72 -1.15 -21.64
CA MET A 28 6.57 -0.36 -21.18
C MET A 28 6.32 0.86 -22.09
N LEU A 29 7.38 1.57 -22.48
CA LEU A 29 7.26 2.70 -23.40
C LEU A 29 6.71 2.26 -24.76
N GLU A 30 7.16 1.14 -25.29
CA GLU A 30 6.64 0.59 -26.55
C GLU A 30 5.17 0.19 -26.41
N ALA A 31 4.76 -0.45 -25.30
CA ALA A 31 3.38 -0.79 -25.04
C ALA A 31 2.49 0.47 -24.93
N LYS A 32 3.00 1.55 -24.31
CA LYS A 32 2.31 2.84 -24.22
C LYS A 32 2.18 3.49 -25.61
N LYS A 33 3.23 3.47 -26.42
CA LYS A 33 3.22 3.96 -27.79
C LYS A 33 2.22 3.21 -28.68
N GLN A 34 2.08 1.90 -28.48
CA GLN A 34 1.10 1.07 -29.17
C GLN A 34 -0.34 1.25 -28.66
N GLY A 35 -0.57 2.08 -27.65
CA GLY A 35 -1.88 2.32 -27.04
C GLY A 35 -2.40 1.15 -26.19
N LYS A 36 -1.55 0.16 -25.89
CA LYS A 36 -1.92 -1.00 -25.05
C LYS A 36 -2.04 -0.64 -23.58
N ILE A 37 -1.26 0.33 -23.13
CA ILE A 37 -1.31 0.87 -21.77
C ILE A 37 -1.34 2.41 -21.83
N LYS A 38 -1.98 3.04 -20.85
CA LYS A 38 -2.05 4.51 -20.77
C LYS A 38 -1.01 5.09 -19.82
N HIS A 39 -0.89 4.49 -18.62
CA HIS A 39 -0.04 4.98 -17.55
C HIS A 39 0.90 3.88 -17.04
N ILE A 40 2.15 4.28 -16.78
CA ILE A 40 3.16 3.39 -16.22
C ILE A 40 3.25 3.63 -14.71
N GLY A 41 3.08 2.56 -13.95
CA GLY A 41 3.20 2.59 -12.50
C GLY A 41 4.20 1.59 -11.95
N ILE A 42 4.38 1.63 -10.63
CA ILE A 42 5.21 0.68 -9.91
C ILE A 42 4.56 0.33 -8.58
N THR A 43 4.65 -0.93 -8.17
CA THR A 43 4.32 -1.34 -6.80
C THR A 43 5.61 -1.64 -6.06
N ASN A 44 5.71 -1.28 -4.81
CA ASN A 44 6.85 -1.66 -3.99
C ASN A 44 6.47 -1.73 -2.50
N HIS A 45 7.28 -2.48 -1.73
CA HIS A 45 7.21 -2.53 -0.27
C HIS A 45 8.44 -1.90 0.40
N GLY A 46 9.48 -1.61 -0.36
CA GLY A 46 10.72 -1.02 0.12
C GLY A 46 10.79 0.48 -0.17
N LEU A 47 11.01 1.28 0.88
CA LEU A 47 11.10 2.74 0.78
C LEU A 47 12.15 3.21 -0.24
N LYS A 48 13.32 2.55 -0.26
CA LYS A 48 14.41 2.95 -1.17
C LYS A 48 13.98 2.95 -2.65
N VAL A 49 13.39 1.86 -3.11
CA VAL A 49 12.94 1.75 -4.51
C VAL A 49 11.75 2.66 -4.78
N ALA A 50 10.84 2.80 -3.81
CA ALA A 50 9.69 3.68 -3.92
C ALA A 50 10.11 5.15 -4.06
N HIS A 51 11.03 5.63 -3.23
CA HIS A 51 11.58 6.99 -3.34
C HIS A 51 12.28 7.21 -4.67
N GLU A 52 13.16 6.28 -5.08
CA GLU A 52 13.86 6.36 -6.36
C GLU A 52 12.88 6.44 -7.54
N ALA A 53 11.79 5.66 -7.50
CA ALA A 53 10.77 5.68 -8.53
C ALA A 53 10.06 7.04 -8.62
N VAL A 54 9.64 7.60 -7.48
CA VAL A 54 8.96 8.91 -7.44
C VAL A 54 9.89 10.04 -7.88
N GLU A 55 11.13 10.04 -7.42
CA GLU A 55 12.13 11.06 -7.78
C GLU A 55 12.55 10.99 -9.25
N SER A 56 12.50 9.80 -9.86
CA SER A 56 12.91 9.61 -11.26
C SER A 56 12.01 10.36 -12.26
N GLY A 57 10.77 10.67 -11.90
CA GLY A 57 9.78 11.25 -12.80
C GLY A 57 9.30 10.30 -13.91
N LEU A 58 9.63 9.02 -13.83
CA LEU A 58 9.30 8.02 -14.84
C LEU A 58 7.95 7.33 -14.60
N TYR A 59 7.43 7.40 -13.39
CA TYR A 59 6.23 6.70 -12.96
C TYR A 59 5.09 7.65 -12.66
N GLU A 60 3.92 7.34 -13.19
CA GLU A 60 2.71 8.14 -13.00
C GLU A 60 1.94 7.70 -11.75
N THR A 61 2.16 6.45 -11.29
CA THR A 61 1.57 5.93 -10.04
C THR A 61 2.58 5.12 -9.24
N LEU A 62 2.50 5.23 -7.92
CA LEU A 62 3.16 4.38 -6.95
C LEU A 62 2.12 3.64 -6.13
N GLN A 63 2.17 2.31 -6.07
CA GLN A 63 1.39 1.53 -5.13
C GLN A 63 2.27 1.08 -3.97
N PHE A 64 1.96 1.54 -2.76
CA PHE A 64 2.77 1.32 -1.57
C PHE A 64 1.89 1.06 -0.33
N PRO A 65 2.37 0.28 0.68
CA PRO A 65 1.64 0.10 1.94
C PRO A 65 1.51 1.41 2.71
N PHE A 66 0.28 1.77 3.10
CA PHE A 66 0.07 2.95 3.92
C PHE A 66 -1.22 2.82 4.76
N ASN A 67 -1.15 3.23 6.01
CA ASN A 67 -2.28 3.32 6.95
C ASN A 67 -1.84 4.13 8.17
N TYR A 68 -2.68 4.28 9.19
CA TYR A 68 -2.36 5.07 10.39
C TYR A 68 -1.27 4.49 11.31
N LEU A 69 -0.71 3.31 10.98
CA LEU A 69 0.48 2.74 11.63
C LEU A 69 1.77 3.01 10.85
N ALA A 70 1.71 3.87 9.84
CA ALA A 70 2.84 4.22 8.99
C ALA A 70 3.95 4.94 9.77
N SER A 71 5.21 4.74 9.37
CA SER A 71 6.36 5.48 9.90
C SER A 71 6.44 6.89 9.31
N GLU A 72 7.26 7.76 9.90
CA GLU A 72 7.45 9.11 9.36
C GLU A 72 8.04 9.08 7.94
N GLU A 73 8.96 8.16 7.66
CA GLU A 73 9.52 8.02 6.30
C GLU A 73 8.44 7.61 5.27
N GLU A 74 7.45 6.81 5.68
CA GLU A 74 6.32 6.47 4.81
C GLU A 74 5.39 7.66 4.60
N HIS A 75 5.20 8.51 5.61
CA HIS A 75 4.50 9.79 5.47
C HIS A 75 5.23 10.76 4.53
N GLU A 76 6.57 10.83 4.62
CA GLU A 76 7.38 11.62 3.69
C GLU A 76 7.23 11.15 2.25
N LEU A 77 7.21 9.83 2.02
CA LEU A 77 6.98 9.28 0.69
C LEU A 77 5.61 9.69 0.12
N VAL A 78 4.56 9.66 0.94
CA VAL A 78 3.21 10.11 0.54
C VAL A 78 3.22 11.59 0.17
N ARG A 79 3.87 12.45 0.97
CA ARG A 79 4.03 13.88 0.66
C ARG A 79 4.81 14.09 -0.65
N LEU A 80 5.90 13.36 -0.84
CA LEU A 80 6.70 13.43 -2.05
C LEU A 80 5.88 13.04 -3.30
N CYS A 81 5.04 12.02 -3.22
CA CYS A 81 4.14 11.67 -4.32
C CYS A 81 3.21 12.83 -4.69
N LYS A 82 2.65 13.53 -3.71
CA LYS A 82 1.83 14.73 -3.95
C LYS A 82 2.62 15.84 -4.64
N GLU A 83 3.83 16.14 -4.14
CA GLU A 83 4.70 17.17 -4.68
C GLU A 83 5.13 16.88 -6.13
N LYS A 84 5.38 15.61 -6.44
CA LYS A 84 5.79 15.16 -7.79
C LYS A 84 4.62 14.84 -8.70
N ASN A 85 3.38 15.03 -8.27
CA ASN A 85 2.17 14.67 -9.02
C ASN A 85 2.14 13.18 -9.43
N VAL A 86 2.59 12.29 -8.55
CA VAL A 86 2.51 10.84 -8.70
C VAL A 86 1.29 10.33 -7.92
N GLY A 87 0.38 9.64 -8.59
CA GLY A 87 -0.80 9.06 -7.95
C GLY A 87 -0.40 7.98 -6.93
N PHE A 88 -0.85 8.13 -5.69
CA PHE A 88 -0.54 7.15 -4.63
C PHE A 88 -1.68 6.15 -4.46
N ILE A 89 -1.42 4.88 -4.78
CA ILE A 89 -2.35 3.77 -4.55
C ILE A 89 -1.98 3.10 -3.24
N CYS A 90 -2.84 3.28 -2.24
CA CYS A 90 -2.60 2.80 -0.88
C CYS A 90 -2.99 1.33 -0.74
N MET A 91 -2.02 0.43 -0.73
CA MET A 91 -2.26 -0.97 -0.36
C MET A 91 -2.07 -1.19 1.15
N LYS A 92 -2.55 -2.32 1.66
CA LYS A 92 -2.49 -2.67 3.09
C LYS A 92 -3.17 -1.63 4.01
N ALA A 93 -4.20 -0.99 3.52
CA ALA A 93 -4.98 0.00 4.26
C ALA A 93 -5.51 -0.53 5.62
N LEU A 94 -5.79 -1.83 5.71
CA LEU A 94 -6.15 -2.54 6.95
C LEU A 94 -4.98 -3.32 7.57
N SER A 95 -3.73 -3.00 7.22
CA SER A 95 -2.50 -3.64 7.76
C SER A 95 -2.52 -5.18 7.68
N GLY A 96 -3.16 -5.74 6.64
CA GLY A 96 -3.32 -7.19 6.47
C GLY A 96 -4.20 -7.83 7.55
N GLY A 97 -5.17 -7.06 8.07
CA GLY A 97 -6.16 -7.49 9.06
C GLY A 97 -5.77 -7.21 10.51
N LEU A 98 -4.68 -6.50 10.78
CA LEU A 98 -4.37 -6.00 12.12
C LEU A 98 -5.29 -4.85 12.51
N ILE A 99 -5.61 -3.98 11.57
CA ILE A 99 -6.64 -2.94 11.73
C ILE A 99 -8.00 -3.60 11.48
N THR A 100 -8.84 -3.63 12.50
CA THR A 100 -10.16 -4.28 12.47
C THR A 100 -11.31 -3.28 12.35
N ARG A 101 -11.08 -2.00 12.65
CA ARG A 101 -12.02 -0.87 12.51
C ARG A 101 -11.87 -0.25 11.12
N SER A 102 -12.69 -0.70 10.17
CA SER A 102 -12.68 -0.20 8.78
C SER A 102 -13.06 1.28 8.69
N ASP A 103 -14.00 1.72 9.54
CA ASP A 103 -14.43 3.12 9.67
C ASP A 103 -13.26 4.05 10.08
N VAL A 104 -12.42 3.61 11.02
CA VAL A 104 -11.23 4.35 11.46
C VAL A 104 -10.19 4.45 10.33
N ALA A 105 -9.93 3.32 9.64
CA ALA A 105 -9.02 3.31 8.51
C ALA A 105 -9.52 4.18 7.35
N TYR A 106 -10.81 4.14 7.06
CA TYR A 106 -11.45 4.96 6.04
C TYR A 106 -11.33 6.45 6.38
N ALA A 107 -11.76 6.85 7.59
CA ALA A 107 -11.69 8.24 8.05
C ALA A 107 -10.24 8.78 8.02
N TYR A 108 -9.25 7.94 8.36
CA TYR A 108 -7.85 8.34 8.31
C TYR A 108 -7.37 8.59 6.88
N LEU A 109 -7.64 7.68 5.95
CA LEU A 109 -7.13 7.76 4.58
C LEU A 109 -7.83 8.83 3.74
N THR A 110 -9.08 9.15 4.01
CA THR A 110 -9.82 10.21 3.33
C THR A 110 -9.34 11.64 3.64
N GLN A 111 -8.42 11.79 4.60
CA GLN A 111 -7.74 13.08 4.83
C GLN A 111 -6.70 13.41 3.73
N TYR A 112 -6.33 12.43 2.92
CA TYR A 112 -5.33 12.57 1.86
C TYR A 112 -6.02 12.62 0.49
N ASP A 113 -6.10 13.80 -0.10
CA ASP A 113 -6.79 14.06 -1.38
C ASP A 113 -6.15 13.37 -2.61
N HIS A 114 -4.90 12.91 -2.50
CA HIS A 114 -4.11 12.28 -3.56
C HIS A 114 -3.84 10.78 -3.32
N VAL A 115 -4.43 10.21 -2.27
CA VAL A 115 -4.27 8.79 -1.90
C VAL A 115 -5.53 8.02 -2.25
N LEU A 116 -5.39 6.99 -3.08
CA LEU A 116 -6.47 6.06 -3.42
C LEU A 116 -6.30 4.76 -2.66
N PRO A 117 -7.09 4.49 -1.60
CA PRO A 117 -7.01 3.23 -0.88
C PRO A 117 -7.61 2.08 -1.69
N ILE A 118 -6.94 0.92 -1.65
CA ILE A 118 -7.47 -0.36 -2.12
C ILE A 118 -7.75 -1.26 -0.91
N TRP A 119 -8.99 -1.70 -0.79
CA TRP A 119 -9.48 -2.45 0.35
C TRP A 119 -9.42 -3.96 0.11
N GLY A 120 -8.91 -4.72 1.09
CA GLY A 120 -8.98 -6.18 1.06
C GLY A 120 -10.34 -6.64 1.56
N ILE A 121 -11.23 -6.99 0.64
CA ILE A 121 -12.60 -7.45 0.92
C ILE A 121 -12.69 -8.95 0.66
N GLN A 122 -13.17 -9.73 1.65
CA GLN A 122 -13.31 -11.18 1.56
C GLN A 122 -14.75 -11.65 1.73
N LYS A 123 -15.62 -10.80 2.29
CA LYS A 123 -17.01 -11.13 2.61
C LYS A 123 -17.94 -10.03 2.10
N GLU A 124 -19.12 -10.40 1.65
CA GLU A 124 -20.15 -9.49 1.15
C GLU A 124 -20.47 -8.38 2.17
N ARG A 125 -20.61 -8.72 3.44
CA ARG A 125 -20.83 -7.73 4.51
C ARG A 125 -19.72 -6.67 4.61
N GLU A 126 -18.48 -7.02 4.28
CA GLU A 126 -17.35 -6.07 4.27
C GLU A 126 -17.46 -5.12 3.07
N LEU A 127 -17.96 -5.62 1.94
CA LEU A 127 -18.28 -4.79 0.79
C LEU A 127 -19.41 -3.82 1.10
N ASP A 128 -20.51 -4.32 1.67
CA ASP A 128 -21.66 -3.49 2.07
C ASP A 128 -21.25 -2.38 3.05
N GLU A 129 -20.37 -2.70 4.00
CA GLU A 129 -19.81 -1.76 4.94
C GLU A 129 -19.05 -0.63 4.23
N PHE A 130 -18.12 -0.95 3.33
CA PHE A 130 -17.39 0.06 2.56
C PHE A 130 -18.29 0.85 1.60
N LEU A 131 -19.30 0.21 1.01
CA LEU A 131 -20.27 0.90 0.16
C LEU A 131 -21.11 1.90 0.96
N SER A 132 -21.44 1.60 2.23
CA SER A 132 -22.18 2.53 3.10
C SER A 132 -21.41 3.83 3.35
N TYR A 133 -20.07 3.79 3.34
CA TYR A 133 -19.22 4.97 3.51
C TYR A 133 -19.30 5.96 2.33
N GLN A 134 -19.84 5.54 1.18
CA GLN A 134 -20.11 6.48 0.08
C GLN A 134 -21.24 7.44 0.38
N THR A 135 -22.20 7.03 1.23
CA THR A 135 -23.36 7.85 1.61
C THR A 135 -23.19 8.48 2.99
N GLN A 136 -22.46 7.80 3.89
CA GLN A 136 -22.21 8.24 5.26
C GLN A 136 -20.74 8.06 5.61
N PRO A 137 -19.84 8.89 5.04
CA PRO A 137 -18.41 8.72 5.25
C PRO A 137 -18.04 8.95 6.73
N PRO A 138 -17.30 8.02 7.35
CA PRO A 138 -16.70 8.27 8.65
C PRO A 138 -15.74 9.45 8.58
N VAL A 139 -15.81 10.33 9.58
CA VAL A 139 -14.92 11.51 9.69
C VAL A 139 -14.13 11.46 10.98
N ILE A 140 -12.91 11.99 10.95
CA ILE A 140 -12.07 12.07 12.15
C ILE A 140 -12.77 12.87 13.24
N ASN A 141 -12.94 12.23 14.40
CA ASN A 141 -13.45 12.78 15.63
C ASN A 141 -12.58 12.30 16.81
N GLU A 142 -12.89 12.71 18.03
CA GLU A 142 -12.09 12.37 19.21
C GLU A 142 -12.11 10.85 19.51
N GLU A 143 -13.21 10.17 19.25
CA GLU A 143 -13.29 8.70 19.40
C GLU A 143 -12.33 8.01 18.42
N ILE A 144 -12.38 8.39 17.15
CA ILE A 144 -11.49 7.81 16.12
C ILE A 144 -10.03 8.11 16.43
N LYS A 145 -9.70 9.33 16.87
CA LYS A 145 -8.34 9.67 17.30
C LYS A 145 -7.86 8.80 18.46
N ALA A 146 -8.71 8.56 19.45
CA ALA A 146 -8.38 7.71 20.59
C ALA A 146 -8.13 6.25 20.16
N VAL A 147 -8.91 5.73 19.20
CA VAL A 147 -8.68 4.39 18.62
C VAL A 147 -7.35 4.33 17.88
N ILE A 148 -7.06 5.33 17.04
CA ILE A 148 -5.80 5.41 16.31
C ILE A 148 -4.61 5.43 17.28
N GLN A 149 -4.67 6.28 18.31
CA GLN A 149 -3.61 6.38 19.31
C GLN A 149 -3.40 5.04 20.03
N LYS A 150 -4.47 4.39 20.47
CA LYS A 150 -4.41 3.09 21.11
C LYS A 150 -3.78 2.04 20.20
N ASP A 151 -4.21 1.96 18.95
CA ASP A 151 -3.67 1.01 17.98
C ASP A 151 -2.19 1.31 17.68
N GLN A 152 -1.79 2.57 17.62
CA GLN A 152 -0.38 2.96 17.47
C GLN A 152 0.46 2.52 18.67
N GLU A 153 -0.02 2.68 19.90
CA GLU A 153 0.66 2.21 21.10
C GLU A 153 0.79 0.68 21.14
N GLU A 154 -0.25 -0.04 20.68
CA GLU A 154 -0.29 -1.51 20.75
C GLU A 154 0.34 -2.21 19.55
N LEU A 155 0.27 -1.60 18.35
CA LEU A 155 0.58 -2.24 17.08
C LEU A 155 1.72 -1.59 16.31
N ALA A 156 2.09 -0.33 16.58
CA ALA A 156 3.12 0.41 15.84
C ALA A 156 4.55 0.11 16.29
N GLY A 157 4.78 -1.00 16.97
CA GLY A 157 6.11 -1.48 17.30
C GLY A 157 6.81 -2.17 16.11
N GLN A 158 7.93 -2.81 16.41
CA GLN A 158 8.65 -3.65 15.43
C GLN A 158 7.86 -4.94 15.18
N PHE A 159 6.82 -4.87 14.37
CA PHE A 159 6.09 -6.06 13.94
C PHE A 159 6.27 -6.32 12.44
N CYS A 160 6.15 -7.58 12.06
CA CYS A 160 6.27 -7.98 10.67
C CYS A 160 5.09 -7.47 9.84
N ARG A 161 5.34 -6.62 8.86
CA ARG A 161 4.33 -6.10 7.93
C ARG A 161 3.95 -7.07 6.81
N GLY A 162 4.53 -8.29 6.80
CA GLY A 162 4.21 -9.34 5.84
C GLY A 162 4.72 -9.07 4.42
N CYS A 163 5.75 -8.23 4.25
CA CYS A 163 6.31 -7.90 2.93
C CYS A 163 7.00 -9.07 2.22
N GLY A 164 7.48 -10.09 2.98
CA GLY A 164 8.10 -11.27 2.41
C GLY A 164 9.59 -11.14 2.06
N TYR A 165 10.24 -9.99 2.30
CA TYR A 165 11.67 -9.80 1.97
C TYR A 165 12.64 -10.72 2.69
N CYS A 166 12.23 -11.30 3.82
CA CYS A 166 13.00 -12.31 4.53
C CYS A 166 12.78 -13.74 3.99
N MET A 167 12.02 -13.90 2.93
CA MET A 167 11.69 -15.19 2.34
C MET A 167 12.40 -15.39 0.98
N PRO A 168 12.75 -16.63 0.61
CA PRO A 168 12.61 -17.85 1.42
C PRO A 168 13.65 -17.92 2.55
N CYS A 169 13.21 -18.43 3.71
CA CYS A 169 14.14 -18.71 4.80
C CYS A 169 14.96 -19.98 4.50
N PRO A 170 16.31 -19.95 4.64
CA PRO A 170 17.15 -21.12 4.40
C PRO A 170 16.80 -22.33 5.31
N GLN A 171 16.16 -22.09 6.46
CA GLN A 171 15.71 -23.09 7.40
C GLN A 171 14.24 -23.51 7.21
N GLY A 172 13.59 -23.05 6.13
CA GLY A 172 12.18 -23.36 5.86
C GLY A 172 11.18 -22.71 6.79
N ILE A 173 11.57 -21.71 7.60
CA ILE A 173 10.68 -21.00 8.52
C ILE A 173 9.85 -19.98 7.73
N VAL A 174 8.54 -19.97 7.94
CA VAL A 174 7.64 -18.94 7.39
C VAL A 174 7.69 -17.71 8.29
N ILE A 175 8.81 -16.97 8.22
CA ILE A 175 9.18 -15.89 9.15
C ILE A 175 8.07 -14.85 9.27
N ASN A 176 7.47 -14.43 8.16
CA ASN A 176 6.41 -13.43 8.14
C ASN A 176 5.14 -13.88 8.88
N GLN A 177 4.83 -15.18 8.92
CA GLN A 177 3.72 -15.71 9.72
C GLN A 177 4.11 -15.83 11.19
N CYS A 178 5.26 -16.43 11.48
CA CYS A 178 5.73 -16.58 12.85
C CYS A 178 5.88 -15.23 13.56
N ALA A 179 6.45 -14.25 12.89
CA ALA A 179 6.65 -12.90 13.46
C ALA A 179 5.35 -12.11 13.71
N ARG A 180 4.24 -12.54 13.10
CA ARG A 180 2.90 -11.94 13.31
C ARG A 180 1.99 -12.74 14.23
N MET A 181 2.38 -13.93 14.60
CA MET A 181 1.53 -14.90 15.33
C MET A 181 0.97 -14.29 16.61
N SER A 182 1.79 -13.61 17.40
CA SER A 182 1.36 -12.99 18.67
C SER A 182 0.28 -11.90 18.47
N LEU A 183 0.41 -11.12 17.41
CA LEU A 183 -0.56 -10.08 17.04
C LEU A 183 -1.85 -10.72 16.49
N MET A 184 -1.71 -11.75 15.65
CA MET A 184 -2.85 -12.47 15.08
C MET A 184 -3.67 -13.17 16.18
N LEU A 185 -3.01 -13.71 17.22
CA LEU A 185 -3.68 -14.26 18.40
C LEU A 185 -4.46 -13.21 19.17
N LYS A 186 -3.89 -12.01 19.37
CA LYS A 186 -4.56 -10.91 20.08
C LYS A 186 -5.85 -10.46 19.39
N ILE A 187 -5.86 -10.45 18.05
CA ILE A 187 -7.04 -10.06 17.26
C ILE A 187 -7.96 -11.24 16.89
N GLY A 188 -7.71 -12.45 17.44
CA GLY A 188 -8.56 -13.62 17.22
C GLY A 188 -8.50 -14.20 15.79
N ARG A 189 -7.42 -13.97 15.04
CA ARG A 189 -7.25 -14.40 13.64
C ARG A 189 -6.14 -15.46 13.42
N ALA A 190 -5.61 -16.03 14.48
CA ALA A 190 -4.67 -17.13 14.39
C ALA A 190 -5.41 -18.48 14.26
N HIS A 191 -5.81 -18.82 13.04
CA HIS A 191 -6.33 -20.11 12.65
C HIS A 191 -5.52 -20.69 11.51
#